data_dd2d51333c57d467ed9ee0390a742071
#
_entry.id   dd2d51333c57d467ed9ee0390a742071
#
_cell.length_a   1.000
_cell.length_b   1.000
_cell.length_c   1.000
_cell.angle_alpha   90.00
_cell.angle_beta   90.00
_cell.angle_gamma   90.00
#
_symmetry.space_group_name_H-M   'P 1'
#
loop_
_entity.id
_entity.type
_entity.pdbx_description
1 polymer ?
#
loop_
_entity_poly.entity_id
_entity_poly.type
_entity_poly.pdbx_seq_one_letter_code
_entity_poly.pdbx_strand_id
1 'polypeptide(L)'
;MNKKTYIFDLDGTLLDTLQDLAAAVNYALRQNGMPEHSIDDIRHFVGNGVRKLIERSVPAGTSASALSQVFADFRTYYMQHSQDSTRPYDGITEMLQELKKRGCKMAVVSNKMMAATQKLVAHFFPEIDVAIGENEAAGLRKKPAPDMVYEALQQLHAEAGTAVYVGDSDVDIQTAKNAGLPCISVLWGFRSKAFLVEHGAQQFATKPAELVTI
;
A
#
# COMPACT_ATOMS: atom_id res chain seq x y z
N MET A 1 -10.30 -11.62 21.30
CA MET A 1 -9.80 -10.37 21.95
C MET A 1 -10.08 -9.24 20.97
N ASN A 2 -10.75 -8.18 21.39
CA ASN A 2 -10.96 -7.02 20.52
C ASN A 2 -9.59 -6.40 20.17
N LYS A 3 -9.27 -6.35 18.89
CA LYS A 3 -8.06 -5.65 18.41
C LYS A 3 -8.20 -4.16 18.64
N LYS A 4 -7.14 -3.55 19.18
CA LYS A 4 -7.12 -2.11 19.50
C LYS A 4 -6.21 -1.32 18.56
N THR A 5 -5.44 -2.01 17.72
CA THR A 5 -4.49 -1.38 16.81
C THR A 5 -4.62 -2.01 15.43
N TYR A 6 -4.83 -1.18 14.43
CA TYR A 6 -4.93 -1.57 13.03
C TYR A 6 -3.78 -0.98 12.25
N ILE A 7 -3.05 -1.83 11.52
CA ILE A 7 -2.00 -1.43 10.58
C ILE A 7 -2.48 -1.78 9.19
N PHE A 8 -2.71 -0.77 8.36
CA PHE A 8 -3.24 -0.92 7.01
C PHE A 8 -2.14 -0.74 5.96
N ASP A 9 -2.19 -1.52 4.90
CA ASP A 9 -1.61 -1.07 3.63
C ASP A 9 -2.45 0.06 3.04
N LEU A 10 -1.91 0.74 2.03
CA LEU A 10 -2.57 1.88 1.38
C LEU A 10 -3.16 1.50 0.02
N ASP A 11 -2.27 1.17 -0.94
CA ASP A 11 -2.64 0.94 -2.33
C ASP A 11 -3.34 -0.41 -2.50
N GLY A 12 -4.60 -0.43 -2.89
CA GLY A 12 -5.41 -1.67 -2.99
C GLY A 12 -6.10 -2.06 -1.68
N THR A 13 -5.81 -1.39 -0.58
CA THR A 13 -6.41 -1.67 0.73
C THR A 13 -7.33 -0.55 1.20
N LEU A 14 -6.81 0.66 1.40
CA LEU A 14 -7.60 1.84 1.77
C LEU A 14 -7.97 2.67 0.54
N LEU A 15 -7.07 2.80 -0.44
CA LEU A 15 -7.22 3.61 -1.64
C LEU A 15 -7.17 2.75 -2.91
N ASP A 16 -8.10 3.02 -3.83
CA ASP A 16 -7.95 2.64 -5.23
C ASP A 16 -7.06 3.67 -5.93
N THR A 17 -5.78 3.34 -6.07
CA THR A 17 -4.75 4.20 -6.65
C THR A 17 -4.33 3.77 -8.06
N LEU A 18 -4.98 2.73 -8.61
CA LEU A 18 -4.50 2.05 -9.80
C LEU A 18 -4.48 2.96 -11.04
N GLN A 19 -5.49 3.82 -11.19
CA GLN A 19 -5.60 4.72 -12.34
C GLN A 19 -4.44 5.74 -12.38
N ASP A 20 -4.15 6.38 -11.24
CA ASP A 20 -3.08 7.38 -11.17
C ASP A 20 -1.69 6.74 -11.30
N LEU A 21 -1.51 5.52 -10.75
CA LEU A 21 -0.28 4.75 -10.96
C LEU A 21 -0.09 4.40 -12.44
N ALA A 22 -1.14 3.91 -13.11
CA ALA A 22 -1.09 3.56 -14.53
C ALA A 22 -0.82 4.81 -15.41
N ALA A 23 -1.48 5.93 -15.12
CA ALA A 23 -1.25 7.18 -15.82
C ALA A 23 0.21 7.66 -15.69
N ALA A 24 0.78 7.57 -14.48
CA ALA A 24 2.14 8.00 -14.23
C ALA A 24 3.19 7.07 -14.87
N VAL A 25 2.97 5.75 -14.83
CA VAL A 25 3.84 4.78 -15.52
C VAL A 25 3.82 5.04 -17.03
N ASN A 26 2.64 5.13 -17.63
CA ASN A 26 2.49 5.33 -19.07
C ASN A 26 3.00 6.71 -19.51
N TYR A 27 2.85 7.75 -18.69
CA TYR A 27 3.49 9.03 -18.93
C TYR A 27 5.01 8.88 -19.02
N ALA A 28 5.63 8.24 -18.02
CA ALA A 28 7.08 8.08 -17.99
C ALA A 28 7.61 7.21 -19.14
N LEU A 29 6.91 6.13 -19.49
CA LEU A 29 7.26 5.29 -20.65
C LEU A 29 7.20 6.08 -21.95
N ARG A 30 6.14 6.85 -22.18
CA ARG A 30 5.94 7.68 -23.37
C ARG A 30 7.02 8.75 -23.52
N GLN A 31 7.43 9.42 -22.42
CA GLN A 31 8.52 10.40 -22.42
C GLN A 31 9.87 9.78 -22.84
N ASN A 32 10.04 8.47 -22.63
CA ASN A 32 11.26 7.74 -22.96
C ASN A 32 11.13 6.87 -24.23
N GLY A 33 10.07 7.06 -25.03
CA GLY A 33 9.86 6.33 -26.30
C GLY A 33 9.62 4.83 -26.11
N MET A 34 9.11 4.42 -24.94
CA MET A 34 8.83 3.02 -24.59
C MET A 34 7.33 2.70 -24.71
N PRO A 35 6.97 1.42 -24.98
CA PRO A 35 5.56 1.02 -25.10
C PRO A 35 4.81 1.19 -23.77
N GLU A 36 3.55 1.61 -23.88
CA GLU A 36 2.64 1.74 -22.73
C GLU A 36 2.01 0.39 -22.36
N HIS A 37 1.50 0.29 -21.13
CA HIS A 37 0.83 -0.89 -20.60
C HIS A 37 -0.66 -0.65 -20.36
N SER A 38 -1.44 -1.74 -20.40
CA SER A 38 -2.81 -1.72 -19.93
C SER A 38 -2.88 -1.52 -18.42
N ILE A 39 -4.04 -1.10 -17.93
CA ILE A 39 -4.26 -0.98 -16.48
C ILE A 39 -4.15 -2.32 -15.75
N ASP A 40 -4.51 -3.42 -16.42
CA ASP A 40 -4.41 -4.76 -15.86
C ASP A 40 -2.97 -5.23 -15.75
N ASP A 41 -2.10 -4.87 -16.70
CA ASP A 41 -0.65 -5.12 -16.58
C ASP A 41 -0.09 -4.38 -15.37
N ILE A 42 -0.41 -3.09 -15.25
CA ILE A 42 0.04 -2.27 -14.11
C ILE A 42 -0.45 -2.84 -12.78
N ARG A 43 -1.69 -3.33 -12.71
CA ARG A 43 -2.23 -4.01 -11.52
C ARG A 43 -1.35 -5.18 -11.08
N HIS A 44 -0.81 -5.95 -12.02
CA HIS A 44 0.09 -7.07 -11.72
C HIS A 44 1.49 -6.61 -11.28
N PHE A 45 1.93 -5.43 -11.73
CA PHE A 45 3.26 -4.92 -11.41
C PHE A 45 3.34 -4.25 -10.04
N VAL A 46 2.22 -3.75 -9.51
CA VAL A 46 2.13 -3.05 -8.20
C VAL A 46 2.34 -4.00 -7.02
N GLY A 47 2.81 -3.46 -5.87
CA GLY A 47 2.92 -4.14 -4.58
C GLY A 47 4.33 -4.14 -3.96
N ASN A 48 5.38 -4.18 -4.76
CA ASN A 48 6.77 -4.27 -4.30
C ASN A 48 7.54 -2.93 -4.31
N GLY A 49 6.82 -1.81 -4.30
CA GLY A 49 7.36 -0.45 -4.37
C GLY A 49 7.61 0.05 -5.78
N VAL A 50 7.80 1.37 -5.88
CA VAL A 50 7.85 2.08 -7.17
C VAL A 50 9.00 1.60 -8.06
N ARG A 51 10.18 1.32 -7.47
CA ARG A 51 11.31 0.83 -8.26
C ARG A 51 10.97 -0.47 -9.00
N LYS A 52 10.34 -1.42 -8.31
CA LYS A 52 9.92 -2.69 -8.91
C LYS A 52 8.80 -2.50 -9.92
N LEU A 53 7.89 -1.58 -9.69
CA LEU A 53 6.86 -1.21 -10.66
C LEU A 53 7.51 -0.75 -11.98
N ILE A 54 8.46 0.16 -11.92
CA ILE A 54 9.16 0.67 -13.13
C ILE A 54 10.02 -0.43 -13.77
N GLU A 55 10.77 -1.23 -12.99
CA GLU A 55 11.57 -2.34 -13.52
C GLU A 55 10.72 -3.35 -14.31
N ARG A 56 9.47 -3.60 -13.87
CA ARG A 56 8.52 -4.49 -14.56
C ARG A 56 7.85 -3.84 -15.78
N SER A 57 7.85 -2.52 -15.83
CA SER A 57 7.17 -1.75 -16.89
C SER A 57 8.08 -1.44 -18.07
N VAL A 58 9.39 -1.44 -17.91
CA VAL A 58 10.31 -1.15 -19.03
C VAL A 58 10.64 -2.42 -19.84
N PRO A 59 10.95 -2.30 -21.14
CA PRO A 59 11.35 -3.43 -21.97
C PRO A 59 12.57 -4.18 -21.39
N ALA A 60 12.64 -5.49 -21.60
CA ALA A 60 13.80 -6.28 -21.23
C ALA A 60 15.07 -5.73 -21.89
N GLY A 61 16.18 -5.66 -21.14
CA GLY A 61 17.44 -5.11 -21.62
C GLY A 61 17.55 -3.58 -21.54
N THR A 62 16.57 -2.88 -20.97
CA THR A 62 16.67 -1.43 -20.70
C THR A 62 17.90 -1.15 -19.84
N SER A 63 18.73 -0.19 -20.25
CA SER A 63 19.94 0.19 -19.52
C SER A 63 19.63 0.81 -18.16
N ALA A 64 20.57 0.72 -17.22
CA ALA A 64 20.39 1.30 -15.87
C ALA A 64 20.17 2.83 -15.92
N SER A 65 20.78 3.53 -16.87
CA SER A 65 20.57 4.98 -17.07
C SER A 65 19.17 5.28 -17.56
N ALA A 66 18.66 4.54 -18.56
CA ALA A 66 17.30 4.71 -19.07
C ALA A 66 16.25 4.35 -17.99
N LEU A 67 16.45 3.26 -17.23
CA LEU A 67 15.59 2.90 -16.11
C LEU A 67 15.53 4.03 -15.06
N SER A 68 16.67 4.65 -14.75
CA SER A 68 16.74 5.76 -13.79
C SER A 68 16.01 7.00 -14.31
N GLN A 69 16.04 7.27 -15.62
CA GLN A 69 15.29 8.36 -16.22
C GLN A 69 13.78 8.11 -16.15
N VAL A 70 13.31 6.92 -16.54
CA VAL A 70 11.88 6.54 -16.44
C VAL A 70 11.39 6.67 -14.99
N PHE A 71 12.21 6.24 -14.03
CA PHE A 71 11.87 6.37 -12.60
C PHE A 71 11.76 7.85 -12.17
N ALA A 72 12.65 8.71 -12.62
CA ALA A 72 12.61 10.15 -12.32
C ALA A 72 11.36 10.81 -12.90
N ASP A 73 11.03 10.51 -14.17
CA ASP A 73 9.85 11.04 -14.85
C ASP A 73 8.56 10.57 -14.19
N PHE A 74 8.47 9.28 -13.86
CA PHE A 74 7.36 8.73 -13.05
C PHE A 74 7.20 9.49 -11.74
N ARG A 75 8.28 9.64 -10.97
CA ARG A 75 8.24 10.28 -9.66
C ARG A 75 7.75 11.72 -9.76
N THR A 76 8.27 12.48 -10.72
CA THR A 76 7.90 13.89 -10.94
C THR A 76 6.42 14.02 -11.27
N TYR A 77 5.93 13.21 -12.22
CA TYR A 77 4.53 13.22 -12.61
C TYR A 77 3.61 12.75 -11.48
N TYR A 78 3.92 11.61 -10.86
CA TYR A 78 3.09 11.02 -9.81
C TYR A 78 2.91 11.94 -8.60
N MET A 79 3.94 12.68 -8.19
CA MET A 79 3.83 13.63 -7.06
C MET A 79 2.82 14.76 -7.32
N GLN A 80 2.57 15.11 -8.57
CA GLN A 80 1.59 16.14 -8.98
C GLN A 80 0.20 15.54 -9.21
N HIS A 81 0.11 14.31 -9.73
CA HIS A 81 -1.10 13.65 -10.24
C HIS A 81 -1.60 12.45 -9.39
N SER A 82 -1.09 12.30 -8.17
CA SER A 82 -1.43 11.14 -7.32
C SER A 82 -2.82 11.19 -6.67
N GLN A 83 -3.61 12.19 -7.00
CA GLN A 83 -4.96 12.43 -6.45
C GLN A 83 -5.99 12.74 -7.54
N ASP A 84 -5.65 12.55 -8.81
CA ASP A 84 -6.55 12.89 -9.93
C ASP A 84 -7.72 11.90 -10.02
N SER A 85 -7.44 10.60 -9.83
CA SER A 85 -8.44 9.52 -9.86
C SER A 85 -8.44 8.68 -8.59
N THR A 86 -7.43 8.84 -7.74
CA THR A 86 -7.31 8.11 -6.48
C THR A 86 -8.47 8.43 -5.54
N ARG A 87 -9.09 7.40 -4.97
CA ARG A 87 -10.22 7.54 -4.05
C ARG A 87 -10.23 6.41 -3.01
N PRO A 88 -10.81 6.62 -1.83
CA PRO A 88 -11.11 5.53 -0.90
C PRO A 88 -12.00 4.46 -1.56
N TYR A 89 -11.80 3.20 -1.21
CA TYR A 89 -12.81 2.18 -1.52
C TYR A 89 -14.10 2.44 -0.73
N ASP A 90 -15.22 1.99 -1.28
CA ASP A 90 -16.55 2.18 -0.66
C ASP A 90 -16.59 1.60 0.76
N GLY A 91 -16.99 2.42 1.73
CA GLY A 91 -17.11 2.06 3.13
C GLY A 91 -15.81 2.18 3.96
N ILE A 92 -14.69 2.56 3.37
CA ILE A 92 -13.42 2.75 4.11
C ILE A 92 -13.52 3.93 5.08
N THR A 93 -14.04 5.07 4.64
CA THR A 93 -14.15 6.26 5.49
C THR A 93 -15.01 5.98 6.71
N GLU A 94 -16.17 5.36 6.53
CA GLU A 94 -17.09 4.99 7.60
C GLU A 94 -16.45 3.99 8.58
N MET A 95 -15.72 3.01 8.06
CA MET A 95 -14.99 2.02 8.87
C MET A 95 -13.92 2.69 9.74
N LEU A 96 -13.09 3.57 9.17
CA LEU A 96 -12.05 4.28 9.92
C LEU A 96 -12.64 5.18 11.01
N GLN A 97 -13.73 5.89 10.69
CA GLN A 97 -14.44 6.72 11.67
C GLN A 97 -14.99 5.89 12.83
N GLU A 98 -15.55 4.72 12.52
CA GLU A 98 -16.08 3.84 13.57
C GLU A 98 -14.94 3.25 14.43
N LEU A 99 -13.81 2.83 13.85
CA LEU A 99 -12.64 2.40 14.60
C LEU A 99 -12.10 3.52 15.50
N LYS A 100 -12.04 4.75 15.00
CA LYS A 100 -11.62 5.92 15.78
C LYS A 100 -12.55 6.17 16.98
N LYS A 101 -13.87 6.11 16.77
CA LYS A 101 -14.87 6.25 17.85
C LYS A 101 -14.70 5.17 18.93
N ARG A 102 -14.26 3.98 18.56
CA ARG A 102 -13.97 2.88 19.52
C ARG A 102 -12.61 3.03 20.20
N GLY A 103 -11.88 4.10 19.95
CA GLY A 103 -10.56 4.35 20.53
C GLY A 103 -9.46 3.46 19.96
N CYS A 104 -9.64 2.88 18.78
CA CYS A 104 -8.60 2.11 18.10
C CYS A 104 -7.50 3.03 17.59
N LYS A 105 -6.26 2.58 17.69
CA LYS A 105 -5.08 3.22 17.08
C LYS A 105 -4.92 2.73 15.66
N MET A 106 -4.57 3.61 14.74
CA MET A 106 -4.52 3.27 13.33
C MET A 106 -3.25 3.81 12.66
N ALA A 107 -2.57 2.95 11.90
CA ALA A 107 -1.43 3.33 11.09
C ALA A 107 -1.57 2.84 9.66
N VAL A 108 -0.93 3.55 8.74
CA VAL A 108 -0.64 3.09 7.37
C VAL A 108 0.83 2.70 7.27
N VAL A 109 1.10 1.54 6.67
CA VAL A 109 2.45 1.05 6.33
C VAL A 109 2.46 0.62 4.87
N SER A 110 3.16 1.36 4.01
CA SER A 110 3.13 1.15 2.56
C SER A 110 4.52 1.15 1.92
N ASN A 111 4.70 0.35 0.86
CA ASN A 111 5.89 0.40 -0.01
C ASN A 111 5.88 1.60 -0.98
N LYS A 112 4.89 2.47 -0.87
CA LYS A 112 4.84 3.76 -1.55
C LYS A 112 5.83 4.74 -0.93
N MET A 113 6.38 5.67 -1.71
CA MET A 113 7.28 6.73 -1.22
C MET A 113 6.69 7.46 -0.02
N MET A 114 7.48 7.71 1.02
CA MET A 114 7.05 8.36 2.28
C MET A 114 6.24 9.63 2.02
N ALA A 115 6.76 10.56 1.21
CA ALA A 115 6.09 11.84 0.94
C ALA A 115 4.71 11.65 0.27
N ALA A 116 4.57 10.67 -0.65
CA ALA A 116 3.30 10.38 -1.29
C ALA A 116 2.33 9.70 -0.32
N THR A 117 2.82 8.78 0.52
CA THR A 117 2.02 8.13 1.56
C THR A 117 1.44 9.16 2.52
N GLN A 118 2.28 10.03 3.08
CA GLN A 118 1.85 11.07 4.01
C GLN A 118 0.86 12.05 3.37
N LYS A 119 1.12 12.49 2.13
CA LYS A 119 0.23 13.39 1.39
C LYS A 119 -1.17 12.78 1.21
N LEU A 120 -1.24 11.51 0.79
CA LEU A 120 -2.52 10.82 0.55
C LEU A 120 -3.27 10.55 1.86
N VAL A 121 -2.58 10.05 2.88
CA VAL A 121 -3.20 9.77 4.18
C VAL A 121 -3.73 11.05 4.81
N ALA A 122 -2.97 12.14 4.81
CA ALA A 122 -3.41 13.42 5.36
C ALA A 122 -4.63 14.00 4.61
N HIS A 123 -4.73 13.73 3.30
CA HIS A 123 -5.85 14.23 2.49
C HIS A 123 -7.13 13.40 2.67
N PHE A 124 -7.01 12.05 2.66
CA PHE A 124 -8.18 11.18 2.64
C PHE A 124 -8.60 10.66 4.01
N PHE A 125 -7.67 10.53 4.97
CA PHE A 125 -7.86 9.78 6.20
C PHE A 125 -7.32 10.53 7.43
N PRO A 126 -7.95 11.64 7.84
CA PRO A 126 -7.53 12.39 9.02
C PRO A 126 -7.67 11.58 10.33
N GLU A 127 -8.38 10.46 10.30
CA GLU A 127 -8.52 9.52 11.41
C GLU A 127 -7.26 8.71 11.70
N ILE A 128 -6.37 8.53 10.71
CA ILE A 128 -5.13 7.74 10.82
C ILE A 128 -4.10 8.50 11.67
N ASP A 129 -3.57 7.82 12.69
CA ASP A 129 -2.65 8.43 13.65
C ASP A 129 -1.20 8.49 13.11
N VAL A 130 -0.79 7.50 12.30
CA VAL A 130 0.59 7.33 11.81
C VAL A 130 0.58 6.91 10.34
N ALA A 131 1.42 7.51 9.51
CA ALA A 131 1.59 7.15 8.09
C ALA A 131 3.08 6.96 7.77
N ILE A 132 3.45 5.71 7.45
CA ILE A 132 4.82 5.29 7.12
C ILE A 132 4.84 4.75 5.70
N GLY A 133 5.61 5.42 4.84
CA GLY A 133 5.95 4.95 3.51
C GLY A 133 7.40 4.45 3.44
N GLU A 134 7.80 3.96 2.26
CA GLU A 134 9.18 3.57 1.99
C GLU A 134 10.15 4.73 2.28
N ASN A 135 11.17 4.44 3.09
CA ASN A 135 12.24 5.38 3.43
C ASN A 135 13.54 4.60 3.74
N GLU A 136 14.02 3.84 2.75
CA GLU A 136 15.25 3.05 2.90
C GLU A 136 16.48 3.94 3.20
N ALA A 137 16.46 5.19 2.75
CA ALA A 137 17.53 6.16 3.07
C ALA A 137 17.62 6.47 4.57
N ALA A 138 16.53 6.33 5.32
CA ALA A 138 16.50 6.46 6.78
C ALA A 138 16.72 5.12 7.51
N GLY A 139 17.07 4.05 6.79
CA GLY A 139 17.35 2.73 7.36
C GLY A 139 16.11 1.85 7.58
N LEU A 140 14.93 2.30 7.21
CA LEU A 140 13.71 1.49 7.27
C LEU A 140 13.58 0.63 6.00
N ARG A 141 13.75 -0.68 6.16
CA ARG A 141 13.54 -1.63 5.05
C ARG A 141 12.05 -1.70 4.71
N LYS A 142 11.76 -1.72 3.41
CA LYS A 142 10.39 -1.85 2.91
C LYS A 142 9.80 -3.24 3.14
N LYS A 143 8.47 -3.36 3.06
CA LYS A 143 7.76 -4.63 3.07
C LYS A 143 8.35 -5.60 2.03
N PRO A 144 8.53 -6.88 2.35
CA PRO A 144 7.98 -7.61 3.50
C PRO A 144 8.83 -7.57 4.77
N ALA A 145 9.89 -6.73 4.88
CA ALA A 145 10.56 -6.53 6.16
C ALA A 145 9.59 -5.91 7.18
N PRO A 146 9.67 -6.29 8.46
CA PRO A 146 8.72 -5.82 9.47
C PRO A 146 9.05 -4.44 10.04
N ASP A 147 10.14 -3.82 9.60
CA ASP A 147 10.72 -2.60 10.17
C ASP A 147 9.71 -1.46 10.27
N MET A 148 8.97 -1.19 9.18
CA MET A 148 7.95 -0.13 9.16
C MET A 148 6.76 -0.45 10.08
N VAL A 149 6.44 -1.73 10.28
CA VAL A 149 5.40 -2.17 11.23
C VAL A 149 5.84 -1.88 12.66
N TYR A 150 7.09 -2.21 13.01
CA TYR A 150 7.63 -1.93 14.35
C TYR A 150 7.72 -0.43 14.62
N GLU A 151 8.12 0.35 13.62
CA GLU A 151 8.12 1.81 13.71
C GLU A 151 6.70 2.37 13.92
N ALA A 152 5.70 1.84 13.19
CA ALA A 152 4.31 2.23 13.37
C ALA A 152 3.80 1.91 14.78
N LEU A 153 4.08 0.71 15.30
CA LEU A 153 3.71 0.31 16.65
C LEU A 153 4.37 1.21 17.71
N GLN A 154 5.63 1.54 17.51
CA GLN A 154 6.37 2.43 18.42
C GLN A 154 5.74 3.84 18.46
N GLN A 155 5.47 4.44 17.28
CA GLN A 155 4.85 5.77 17.19
C GLN A 155 3.42 5.78 17.75
N LEU A 156 2.67 4.69 17.58
CA LEU A 156 1.35 4.52 18.16
C LEU A 156 1.38 4.23 19.67
N HIS A 157 2.54 3.97 20.27
CA HIS A 157 2.63 3.43 21.64
C HIS A 157 1.70 2.22 21.81
N ALA A 158 1.82 1.24 20.89
CA ALA A 158 0.94 0.07 20.82
C ALA A 158 1.73 -1.24 20.91
N GLU A 159 1.11 -2.26 21.51
CA GLU A 159 1.68 -3.59 21.63
C GLU A 159 1.28 -4.48 20.44
N ALA A 160 2.20 -5.28 19.92
CA ALA A 160 1.95 -6.21 18.83
C ALA A 160 0.82 -7.21 19.14
N GLY A 161 0.68 -7.65 20.40
CA GLY A 161 -0.38 -8.57 20.83
C GLY A 161 -1.81 -8.04 20.62
N THR A 162 -1.98 -6.73 20.56
CA THR A 162 -3.29 -6.06 20.32
C THR A 162 -3.47 -5.60 18.89
N ALA A 163 -2.47 -5.78 18.03
CA ALA A 163 -2.48 -5.30 16.66
C ALA A 163 -2.93 -6.35 15.66
N VAL A 164 -3.43 -5.87 14.52
CA VAL A 164 -3.74 -6.66 13.32
C VAL A 164 -3.25 -5.91 12.10
N TYR A 165 -2.71 -6.65 11.13
CA TYR A 165 -2.33 -6.13 9.83
C TYR A 165 -3.45 -6.36 8.82
N VAL A 166 -3.74 -5.37 7.98
CA VAL A 166 -4.79 -5.43 6.95
C VAL A 166 -4.16 -5.04 5.60
N GLY A 167 -4.28 -5.91 4.62
CA GLY A 167 -3.70 -5.69 3.28
C GLY A 167 -4.35 -6.55 2.21
N ASP A 168 -3.98 -6.31 0.93
CA ASP A 168 -4.58 -6.98 -0.22
C ASP A 168 -3.61 -7.86 -1.03
N SER A 169 -2.36 -8.03 -0.56
CA SER A 169 -1.29 -8.67 -1.32
C SER A 169 -0.52 -9.75 -0.55
N ASP A 170 0.24 -10.55 -1.28
CA ASP A 170 1.24 -11.48 -0.74
C ASP A 170 2.32 -10.80 0.11
N VAL A 171 2.69 -9.58 -0.28
CA VAL A 171 3.66 -8.76 0.46
C VAL A 171 3.11 -8.43 1.85
N ASP A 172 1.82 -8.14 1.98
CA ASP A 172 1.17 -7.84 3.27
C ASP A 172 1.08 -9.06 4.17
N ILE A 173 0.71 -10.22 3.61
CA ILE A 173 0.69 -11.49 4.33
C ILE A 173 2.07 -11.79 4.90
N GLN A 174 3.11 -11.66 4.07
CA GLN A 174 4.49 -11.92 4.51
C GLN A 174 4.97 -10.86 5.51
N THR A 175 4.59 -9.59 5.35
CA THR A 175 4.92 -8.51 6.30
C THR A 175 4.32 -8.80 7.68
N ALA A 176 3.04 -9.12 7.72
CA ALA A 176 2.35 -9.48 8.96
C ALA A 176 3.02 -10.68 9.64
N LYS A 177 3.33 -11.74 8.88
CA LYS A 177 4.04 -12.93 9.38
C LYS A 177 5.41 -12.56 9.96
N ASN A 178 6.20 -11.74 9.26
CA ASN A 178 7.53 -11.32 9.70
C ASN A 178 7.45 -10.41 10.95
N ALA A 179 6.36 -9.64 11.09
CA ALA A 179 6.10 -8.81 12.27
C ALA A 179 5.46 -9.57 13.44
N GLY A 180 5.10 -10.85 13.27
CA GLY A 180 4.40 -11.63 14.28
C GLY A 180 2.95 -11.20 14.52
N LEU A 181 2.31 -10.59 13.52
CA LEU A 181 0.93 -10.11 13.59
C LEU A 181 -0.04 -11.04 12.83
N PRO A 182 -1.31 -11.16 13.28
CA PRO A 182 -2.35 -11.71 12.43
C PRO A 182 -2.57 -10.79 11.22
N CYS A 183 -2.92 -11.40 10.08
CA CYS A 183 -3.21 -10.70 8.84
C CYS A 183 -4.65 -10.93 8.41
N ILE A 184 -5.35 -9.86 8.03
CA ILE A 184 -6.65 -9.93 7.35
C ILE A 184 -6.44 -9.48 5.91
N SER A 185 -6.69 -10.39 4.98
CA SER A 185 -6.60 -10.10 3.55
C SER A 185 -7.94 -9.58 3.03
N VAL A 186 -7.92 -8.38 2.45
CA VAL A 186 -9.12 -7.76 1.88
C VAL A 186 -9.34 -8.22 0.45
N LEU A 187 -10.61 -8.43 0.06
CA LEU A 187 -10.98 -8.99 -1.25
C LEU A 187 -11.44 -7.95 -2.28
N TRP A 188 -11.43 -6.68 -1.94
CA TRP A 188 -11.72 -5.57 -2.87
C TRP A 188 -10.48 -4.96 -3.54
N GLY A 189 -9.28 -5.44 -3.16
CA GLY A 189 -8.00 -4.91 -3.62
C GLY A 189 -7.53 -5.47 -4.96
N PHE A 190 -6.22 -5.43 -5.20
CA PHE A 190 -5.62 -5.76 -6.49
C PHE A 190 -5.45 -7.26 -6.74
N ARG A 191 -5.43 -8.10 -5.68
CA ARG A 191 -5.20 -9.55 -5.80
C ARG A 191 -6.49 -10.35 -5.63
N SER A 192 -6.61 -11.44 -6.39
CA SER A 192 -7.74 -12.35 -6.28
C SER A 192 -7.66 -13.18 -5.00
N LYS A 193 -8.82 -13.65 -4.51
CA LYS A 193 -8.87 -14.56 -3.35
C LYS A 193 -8.02 -15.82 -3.57
N ALA A 194 -8.05 -16.40 -4.77
CA ALA A 194 -7.25 -17.60 -5.10
C ALA A 194 -5.75 -17.33 -4.92
N PHE A 195 -5.26 -16.21 -5.45
CA PHE A 195 -3.87 -15.77 -5.27
C PHE A 195 -3.51 -15.59 -3.79
N LEU A 196 -4.36 -14.92 -3.01
CA LEU A 196 -4.11 -14.69 -1.58
C LEU A 196 -4.07 -16.00 -0.78
N VAL A 197 -4.96 -16.95 -1.07
CA VAL A 197 -4.95 -18.30 -0.47
C VAL A 197 -3.66 -19.03 -0.79
N GLU A 198 -3.21 -19.01 -2.04
CA GLU A 198 -1.96 -19.64 -2.48
C GLU A 198 -0.75 -19.06 -1.72
N HIS A 199 -0.80 -17.78 -1.33
CA HIS A 199 0.26 -17.10 -0.58
C HIS A 199 0.06 -17.14 0.94
N GLY A 200 -0.89 -17.95 1.43
CA GLY A 200 -1.03 -18.27 2.85
C GLY A 200 -2.01 -17.39 3.63
N ALA A 201 -2.89 -16.64 2.96
CA ALA A 201 -3.97 -15.91 3.62
C ALA A 201 -4.95 -16.87 4.31
N GLN A 202 -5.29 -16.58 5.57
CA GLN A 202 -6.20 -17.41 6.38
C GLN A 202 -7.48 -16.65 6.80
N GLN A 203 -7.39 -15.34 6.90
CA GLN A 203 -8.52 -14.48 7.31
C GLN A 203 -8.82 -13.48 6.20
N PHE A 204 -10.10 -13.28 5.92
CA PHE A 204 -10.55 -12.44 4.82
C PHE A 204 -11.62 -11.46 5.29
N ALA A 205 -11.62 -10.27 4.67
CA ALA A 205 -12.72 -9.34 4.71
C ALA A 205 -13.23 -9.09 3.28
N THR A 206 -14.55 -9.14 3.09
CA THR A 206 -15.19 -8.91 1.80
C THR A 206 -15.66 -7.47 1.64
N LYS A 207 -15.83 -6.76 2.76
CA LYS A 207 -16.21 -5.34 2.84
C LYS A 207 -15.61 -4.69 4.08
N PRO A 208 -15.33 -3.36 4.04
CA PRO A 208 -14.67 -2.67 5.14
C PRO A 208 -15.38 -2.78 6.49
N ALA A 209 -16.72 -2.78 6.52
CA ALA A 209 -17.49 -2.86 7.75
C ALA A 209 -17.19 -4.14 8.60
N GLU A 210 -16.70 -5.22 7.99
CA GLU A 210 -16.32 -6.43 8.71
C GLU A 210 -15.11 -6.22 9.63
N LEU A 211 -14.21 -5.27 9.28
CA LEU A 211 -13.02 -4.96 10.09
C LEU A 211 -13.38 -4.35 11.46
N VAL A 212 -14.55 -3.77 11.58
CA VAL A 212 -15.02 -3.13 12.83
C VAL A 212 -15.37 -4.16 13.91
N THR A 213 -15.64 -5.39 13.52
CA THR A 213 -16.13 -6.46 14.42
C THR A 213 -15.06 -7.45 14.88
N ILE A 214 -13.81 -7.22 14.51
CA ILE A 214 -12.66 -8.12 14.74
C ILE A 214 -11.97 -7.91 16.10
#